data_c4df3ff7c91915de9dc909973a9d886e
#
_entry.id   c4df3ff7c91915de9dc909973a9d886e
#
_cell.length_a   1.000
_cell.length_b   1.000
_cell.length_c   1.000
_cell.angle_alpha   90.00
_cell.angle_beta   90.00
_cell.angle_gamma   90.00
#
_symmetry.space_group_name_H-M   'P 1'
#
loop_
_entity.id
_entity.type
_entity.pdbx_description
1 polymer ?
#
loop_
_entity_poly.entity_id
_entity_poly.type
_entity_poly.pdbx_seq_one_letter_code
_entity_poly.pdbx_strand_id
1 'polypeptide(L)'
;MPAPKAQLAPPQVAQVPLPVRKVVLYKNGVGYFEHAGNVTGNQRVTIDFTSPQLNDVLQSLTVLDEGGGRIAGVNYNSTTPLAEQLKTLSLGMTEDPTSTELFSALRGQRVEVTGAPGGPISGRLMSIETRDEKSGTGENVSSVQKFYLTVIAGSGAVRVIELTPTLSVRPVDSNLQGQLDRYLELLSTTHATGLRHLTLDALGSGARQLRVSYISEVPVWKATYRMVFPRTSNGNATVQGWAVVDNTVGADWDNVQLALVAGAPQSFIQPLSQPLYTRRQEIAIATAAQTTPQTHQAAENMGSGSLSGTVTDASGAAIANATITATAIGTNASSNGTTSADGEFTLSPLASGRYTLTVSAPGFQRYIQRNIAVNGDTSADVQLSVGSTSETVEVSAQDAPIGGPRAFAKAAASPPPPRGRNLAMLHGAVGSGYGGGVYRASDALKEGDVSTSAFDDFFEYSLSQPVTIHKNESAMVPILQQDLPAEHVTLWSRNNPRPLRAVWLENKSKLTLDSGSFSIFESGEFAGEGLLDPIHPGER
;
A
#
# COMPACT_ATOMS: atom_id res chain seq x y z
N MET A 1 -15.04 20.87 57.37
CA MET A 1 -14.42 20.44 56.09
C MET A 1 -15.46 20.68 55.02
N PRO A 2 -15.21 21.48 53.98
CA PRO A 2 -16.14 21.67 52.90
C PRO A 2 -16.11 20.41 51.99
N ALA A 3 -17.30 19.97 51.59
CA ALA A 3 -17.49 18.83 50.70
C ALA A 3 -16.79 19.07 49.33
N PRO A 4 -16.21 18.02 48.69
CA PRO A 4 -15.60 18.14 47.38
C PRO A 4 -16.67 18.53 46.35
N LYS A 5 -16.43 19.63 45.61
CA LYS A 5 -17.26 20.00 44.46
C LYS A 5 -17.19 18.88 43.45
N ALA A 6 -18.33 18.25 43.18
CA ALA A 6 -18.48 17.34 42.06
C ALA A 6 -18.05 18.04 40.77
N GLN A 7 -17.00 17.55 40.18
CA GLN A 7 -16.52 17.97 38.85
C GLN A 7 -17.56 17.43 37.86
N LEU A 8 -18.40 18.33 37.32
CA LEU A 8 -19.35 18.00 36.27
C LEU A 8 -18.53 17.47 35.08
N ALA A 9 -18.79 16.24 34.70
CA ALA A 9 -18.26 15.67 33.47
C ALA A 9 -18.60 16.62 32.31
N PRO A 10 -17.67 16.84 31.37
CA PRO A 10 -17.96 17.69 30.20
C PRO A 10 -19.18 17.12 29.46
N PRO A 11 -20.09 17.99 28.95
CA PRO A 11 -21.27 17.55 28.24
C PRO A 11 -20.84 16.63 27.09
N GLN A 12 -21.31 15.39 27.06
CA GLN A 12 -21.11 14.51 25.93
C GLN A 12 -21.84 15.13 24.74
N VAL A 13 -21.07 15.63 23.79
CA VAL A 13 -21.61 16.13 22.51
C VAL A 13 -22.17 14.89 21.78
N ALA A 14 -23.48 14.91 21.49
CA ALA A 14 -24.13 13.81 20.80
C ALA A 14 -23.43 13.57 19.46
N GLN A 15 -23.03 12.34 19.20
CA GLN A 15 -22.50 11.92 17.92
C GLN A 15 -23.68 11.57 16.99
N VAL A 16 -23.72 12.22 15.83
CA VAL A 16 -24.77 11.98 14.82
C VAL A 16 -24.10 11.37 13.58
N PRO A 17 -24.54 10.17 13.16
CA PRO A 17 -24.06 9.60 11.89
C PRO A 17 -24.62 10.42 10.73
N LEU A 18 -23.76 10.67 9.73
CA LEU A 18 -24.16 11.39 8.52
C LEU A 18 -24.37 10.37 7.38
N PRO A 19 -25.62 10.14 6.90
CA PRO A 19 -25.87 9.13 5.88
C PRO A 19 -25.32 9.54 4.51
N VAL A 20 -24.96 8.55 3.70
CA VAL A 20 -24.64 8.72 2.28
C VAL A 20 -25.90 9.15 1.55
N ARG A 21 -25.81 10.14 0.66
CA ARG A 21 -26.91 10.65 -0.17
C ARG A 21 -26.65 10.56 -1.66
N LYS A 22 -25.39 10.68 -2.07
CA LYS A 22 -25.00 10.56 -3.48
C LYS A 22 -23.77 9.71 -3.61
N VAL A 23 -23.77 8.85 -4.63
CA VAL A 23 -22.63 7.99 -5.02
C VAL A 23 -22.43 8.13 -6.52
N VAL A 24 -21.17 8.37 -6.94
CA VAL A 24 -20.79 8.37 -8.35
C VAL A 24 -19.63 7.37 -8.51
N LEU A 25 -19.82 6.35 -9.35
CA LEU A 25 -18.82 5.29 -9.57
C LEU A 25 -18.16 5.45 -10.94
N TYR A 26 -16.84 5.41 -10.98
CA TYR A 26 -16.03 5.56 -12.19
C TYR A 26 -15.42 4.24 -12.64
N LYS A 27 -15.06 4.13 -13.93
CA LYS A 27 -14.44 2.92 -14.52
C LYS A 27 -12.99 2.67 -14.11
N ASN A 28 -12.34 3.62 -13.45
CA ASN A 28 -10.97 3.45 -12.92
C ASN A 28 -10.92 2.89 -11.50
N GLY A 29 -12.04 2.45 -10.95
CA GLY A 29 -12.08 1.91 -9.59
C GLY A 29 -12.15 2.98 -8.49
N VAL A 30 -12.59 4.19 -8.83
CA VAL A 30 -12.78 5.29 -7.90
C VAL A 30 -14.26 5.61 -7.77
N GLY A 31 -14.72 5.93 -6.56
CA GLY A 31 -16.07 6.43 -6.28
C GLY A 31 -16.03 7.78 -5.58
N TYR A 32 -16.96 8.67 -5.95
CA TYR A 32 -17.24 9.90 -5.21
C TYR A 32 -18.44 9.65 -4.29
N PHE A 33 -18.30 10.02 -3.03
CA PHE A 33 -19.32 9.88 -2.00
C PHE A 33 -19.68 11.22 -1.43
N GLU A 34 -20.98 11.45 -1.26
CA GLU A 34 -21.50 12.63 -0.58
C GLU A 34 -22.45 12.21 0.53
N HIS A 35 -22.10 12.62 1.74
CA HIS A 35 -22.94 12.53 2.92
C HIS A 35 -23.63 13.87 3.14
N ALA A 36 -24.90 13.85 3.51
CA ALA A 36 -25.61 15.07 3.85
C ALA A 36 -26.63 14.83 4.98
N GLY A 37 -26.76 15.81 5.87
CA GLY A 37 -27.69 15.76 6.97
C GLY A 37 -27.77 17.08 7.74
N ASN A 38 -28.75 17.18 8.61
CA ASN A 38 -28.98 18.36 9.43
C ASN A 38 -28.19 18.28 10.75
N VAL A 39 -27.51 19.34 11.10
CA VAL A 39 -26.85 19.55 12.39
C VAL A 39 -27.47 20.76 13.10
N THR A 40 -27.53 20.71 14.43
CA THR A 40 -28.13 21.79 15.24
C THR A 40 -27.13 22.24 16.32
N GLY A 41 -26.82 23.52 16.33
CA GLY A 41 -25.86 24.06 17.29
C GLY A 41 -24.44 23.47 17.08
N ASN A 42 -23.72 23.26 18.17
CA ASN A 42 -22.41 22.60 18.14
C ASN A 42 -22.63 21.08 18.20
N GLN A 43 -22.27 20.38 17.14
CA GLN A 43 -22.41 18.90 17.06
C GLN A 43 -21.15 18.25 16.55
N ARG A 44 -20.94 17.02 17.00
CA ARG A 44 -19.92 16.12 16.49
C ARG A 44 -20.57 15.13 15.52
N VAL A 45 -20.06 15.09 14.30
CA VAL A 45 -20.55 14.22 13.22
C VAL A 45 -19.52 13.14 12.96
N THR A 46 -19.95 11.91 12.79
CA THR A 46 -19.06 10.77 12.55
C THR A 46 -19.38 10.14 11.20
N ILE A 47 -18.33 9.80 10.44
CA ILE A 47 -18.39 9.06 9.19
C ILE A 47 -17.47 7.87 9.32
N ASP A 48 -17.98 6.69 8.95
CA ASP A 48 -17.25 5.43 9.00
C ASP A 48 -16.73 5.06 7.61
N PHE A 49 -15.50 4.56 7.54
CA PHE A 49 -14.86 4.06 6.33
C PHE A 49 -13.83 2.97 6.68
N THR A 50 -13.36 2.25 5.67
CA THR A 50 -12.37 1.20 5.87
C THR A 50 -10.94 1.77 5.90
N SER A 51 -10.00 1.06 6.51
CA SER A 51 -8.60 1.49 6.59
C SER A 51 -7.96 1.80 5.21
N PRO A 52 -8.19 1.02 4.15
CA PRO A 52 -7.69 1.34 2.80
C PRO A 52 -8.18 2.69 2.27
N GLN A 53 -9.39 3.09 2.60
CA GLN A 53 -10.00 4.34 2.12
C GLN A 53 -9.43 5.60 2.78
N LEU A 54 -8.73 5.46 3.92
CA LEU A 54 -8.29 6.59 4.74
C LEU A 54 -7.43 7.60 3.98
N ASN A 55 -6.50 7.15 3.16
CA ASN A 55 -5.62 8.06 2.41
C ASN A 55 -6.39 8.86 1.37
N ASP A 56 -7.30 8.22 0.64
CA ASP A 56 -8.16 8.87 -0.36
C ASP A 56 -9.08 9.90 0.31
N VAL A 57 -9.69 9.52 1.44
CA VAL A 57 -10.54 10.41 2.23
C VAL A 57 -9.76 11.64 2.71
N LEU A 58 -8.57 11.45 3.30
CA LEU A 58 -7.74 12.57 3.77
C LEU A 58 -7.28 13.50 2.65
N GLN A 59 -7.09 12.97 1.45
CA GLN A 59 -6.66 13.74 0.28
C GLN A 59 -7.80 14.56 -0.33
N SER A 60 -9.04 14.03 -0.31
CA SER A 60 -10.16 14.57 -1.07
C SER A 60 -11.30 15.13 -0.21
N LEU A 61 -11.22 14.99 1.11
CA LEU A 61 -12.28 15.41 2.03
C LEU A 61 -12.66 16.88 1.86
N THR A 62 -13.92 17.10 1.53
CA THR A 62 -14.50 18.45 1.43
C THR A 62 -15.69 18.52 2.37
N VAL A 63 -15.72 19.55 3.23
CA VAL A 63 -16.79 19.76 4.21
C VAL A 63 -17.41 21.12 4.00
N LEU A 64 -18.71 21.17 3.77
CA LEU A 64 -19.49 22.39 3.55
C LEU A 64 -20.60 22.48 4.60
N ASP A 65 -20.62 23.60 5.34
CA ASP A 65 -21.72 23.96 6.24
C ASP A 65 -22.54 25.07 5.56
N GLU A 66 -23.73 24.72 5.08
CA GLU A 66 -24.57 25.60 4.25
C GLU A 66 -25.34 26.65 5.09
N GLY A 67 -25.23 26.61 6.41
CA GLY A 67 -25.91 27.54 7.32
C GLY A 67 -25.00 28.55 8.01
N GLY A 68 -23.75 28.75 7.53
CA GLY A 68 -22.82 29.73 8.10
C GLY A 68 -22.10 29.24 9.35
N GLY A 69 -22.14 27.94 9.63
CA GLY A 69 -21.28 27.32 10.64
C GLY A 69 -19.84 27.14 10.16
N ARG A 70 -19.00 26.61 11.03
CA ARG A 70 -17.60 26.32 10.71
C ARG A 70 -17.20 24.94 11.23
N ILE A 71 -16.29 24.29 10.54
CA ILE A 71 -15.65 23.08 11.03
C ILE A 71 -14.42 23.47 11.83
N ALA A 72 -14.41 23.10 13.12
CA ALA A 72 -13.32 23.42 14.02
C ALA A 72 -12.17 22.41 13.96
N GLY A 73 -12.47 21.18 13.59
CA GLY A 73 -11.47 20.12 13.47
C GLY A 73 -12.03 18.88 12.79
N VAL A 74 -11.11 18.13 12.24
CA VAL A 74 -11.34 16.78 11.70
C VAL A 74 -10.38 15.85 12.40
N ASN A 75 -10.91 14.86 13.11
CA ASN A 75 -10.13 13.88 13.84
C ASN A 75 -10.38 12.49 13.27
N TYR A 76 -9.36 11.67 13.25
CA TYR A 76 -9.46 10.28 12.82
C TYR A 76 -8.53 9.39 13.65
N ASN A 77 -8.81 8.09 13.69
CA ASN A 77 -7.98 7.13 14.40
C ASN A 77 -6.61 7.03 13.74
N SER A 78 -5.57 7.41 14.47
CA SER A 78 -4.19 7.33 13.97
C SER A 78 -3.80 5.91 13.59
N THR A 79 -3.02 5.79 12.52
CA THR A 79 -2.41 4.54 12.05
C THR A 79 -0.95 4.45 12.50
N THR A 80 -0.67 4.80 13.75
CA THR A 80 0.69 4.62 14.29
C THR A 80 1.12 3.17 14.07
N PRO A 81 2.28 2.90 13.43
CA PRO A 81 2.77 1.55 13.21
C PRO A 81 2.82 0.78 14.52
N LEU A 82 2.43 -0.50 14.51
CA LEU A 82 2.42 -1.35 15.69
C LEU A 82 3.78 -1.35 16.39
N ALA A 83 4.85 -1.42 15.63
CA ALA A 83 6.21 -1.35 16.15
C ALA A 83 6.49 -0.07 16.98
N GLU A 84 5.93 1.06 16.62
CA GLU A 84 6.06 2.31 17.41
C GLU A 84 5.16 2.29 18.66
N GLN A 85 3.99 1.67 18.57
CA GLN A 85 3.13 1.49 19.74
C GLN A 85 3.75 0.53 20.76
N LEU A 86 4.36 -0.55 20.29
CA LEU A 86 5.06 -1.52 21.14
C LEU A 86 6.28 -0.92 21.86
N LYS A 87 6.97 0.07 21.30
CA LYS A 87 8.07 0.78 21.97
C LYS A 87 7.62 1.55 23.22
N THR A 88 6.33 1.84 23.36
CA THR A 88 5.78 2.50 24.57
C THR A 88 5.66 1.54 25.75
N LEU A 89 5.72 0.23 25.51
CA LEU A 89 5.69 -0.80 26.52
C LEU A 89 7.11 -1.10 27.02
N SER A 90 7.26 -1.29 28.31
CA SER A 90 8.58 -1.62 28.90
C SER A 90 9.03 -3.05 28.62
N LEU A 91 8.19 -3.88 28.03
CA LEU A 91 8.45 -5.30 27.76
C LEU A 91 9.45 -5.55 26.61
N GLY A 92 9.66 -4.57 25.71
CA GLY A 92 10.62 -4.68 24.60
C GLY A 92 10.38 -5.86 23.66
N MET A 93 9.13 -6.33 23.53
CA MET A 93 8.74 -7.45 22.66
C MET A 93 8.43 -6.96 21.25
N THR A 94 8.72 -7.82 20.25
CA THR A 94 8.40 -7.60 18.85
C THR A 94 6.94 -7.92 18.54
N GLU A 95 6.54 -7.76 17.29
CA GLU A 95 5.19 -8.03 16.79
C GLU A 95 4.84 -9.52 16.79
N ASP A 96 5.83 -10.38 16.58
CA ASP A 96 5.70 -11.85 16.59
C ASP A 96 6.80 -12.47 17.48
N PRO A 97 6.63 -12.42 18.81
CA PRO A 97 7.66 -12.85 19.74
C PRO A 97 7.73 -14.37 19.82
N THR A 98 8.92 -14.90 19.78
CA THR A 98 9.19 -16.28 20.13
C THR A 98 9.01 -16.49 21.64
N SER A 99 8.84 -17.75 22.08
CA SER A 99 8.84 -18.07 23.53
C SER A 99 10.12 -17.60 24.22
N THR A 100 11.24 -17.64 23.53
CA THR A 100 12.53 -17.17 24.05
C THR A 100 12.52 -15.65 24.28
N GLU A 101 11.98 -14.89 23.34
CA GLU A 101 11.84 -13.43 23.50
C GLU A 101 10.88 -13.05 24.61
N LEU A 102 9.73 -13.74 24.71
CA LEU A 102 8.77 -13.53 25.79
C LEU A 102 9.43 -13.73 27.15
N PHE A 103 10.07 -14.87 27.38
CA PHE A 103 10.73 -15.13 28.66
C PHE A 103 11.96 -14.26 28.91
N SER A 104 12.65 -13.83 27.84
CA SER A 104 13.75 -12.86 27.94
C SER A 104 13.24 -11.48 28.40
N ALA A 105 12.08 -11.05 27.92
CA ALA A 105 11.42 -9.81 28.35
C ALA A 105 10.98 -9.88 29.84
N LEU A 106 10.70 -11.07 30.36
CA LEU A 106 10.32 -11.30 31.76
C LEU A 106 11.52 -11.49 32.70
N ARG A 107 12.76 -11.38 32.23
CA ARG A 107 13.97 -11.54 33.10
C ARG A 107 13.97 -10.52 34.24
N GLY A 108 14.35 -10.99 35.43
CA GLY A 108 14.37 -10.20 36.66
C GLY A 108 13.02 -10.04 37.34
N GLN A 109 11.93 -10.40 36.66
CA GLN A 109 10.57 -10.30 37.19
C GLN A 109 10.22 -11.46 38.10
N ARG A 110 9.28 -11.24 39.05
CA ARG A 110 8.73 -12.31 39.91
C ARG A 110 7.73 -13.13 39.12
N VAL A 111 7.95 -14.43 39.09
CA VAL A 111 7.08 -15.40 38.41
C VAL A 111 6.68 -16.52 39.38
N GLU A 112 5.50 -17.07 39.15
CA GLU A 112 5.03 -18.30 39.73
C GLU A 112 5.00 -19.38 38.65
N VAL A 113 5.74 -20.45 38.86
CA VAL A 113 5.84 -21.56 37.90
C VAL A 113 5.11 -22.75 38.52
N THR A 114 4.13 -23.28 37.81
CA THR A 114 3.35 -24.48 38.18
C THR A 114 3.52 -25.58 37.15
N GLY A 115 3.30 -26.83 37.54
CA GLY A 115 3.52 -27.99 36.66
C GLY A 115 4.96 -28.51 36.62
N ALA A 116 5.87 -27.91 37.40
CA ALA A 116 7.25 -28.39 37.51
C ALA A 116 7.36 -29.59 38.46
N PRO A 117 8.29 -30.52 38.23
CA PRO A 117 8.61 -31.58 39.19
C PRO A 117 9.03 -30.99 40.53
N GLY A 118 8.38 -31.40 41.61
CA GLY A 118 8.63 -30.90 42.99
C GLY A 118 7.73 -29.76 43.44
N GLY A 119 6.65 -29.45 42.70
CA GLY A 119 5.61 -28.52 43.10
C GLY A 119 5.80 -27.09 42.61
N PRO A 120 4.89 -26.17 42.99
CA PRO A 120 4.93 -24.77 42.55
C PRO A 120 6.20 -24.06 43.03
N ILE A 121 6.78 -23.22 42.15
CA ILE A 121 7.99 -22.46 42.43
C ILE A 121 7.67 -20.98 42.26
N SER A 122 7.84 -20.19 43.32
CA SER A 122 7.77 -18.73 43.26
C SER A 122 9.18 -18.15 43.38
N GLY A 123 9.57 -17.30 42.41
CA GLY A 123 10.89 -16.74 42.39
C GLY A 123 11.08 -15.67 41.33
N ARG A 124 12.33 -15.28 41.08
CA ARG A 124 12.69 -14.36 39.97
C ARG A 124 13.21 -15.14 38.78
N LEU A 125 12.68 -14.85 37.60
CA LEU A 125 13.18 -15.42 36.36
C LEU A 125 14.57 -14.85 36.04
N MET A 126 15.57 -15.71 35.94
CA MET A 126 16.95 -15.32 35.67
C MET A 126 17.28 -15.41 34.18
N SER A 127 16.96 -16.53 33.52
CA SER A 127 17.28 -16.78 32.12
C SER A 127 16.34 -17.80 31.49
N ILE A 128 16.30 -17.77 30.17
CA ILE A 128 15.84 -18.87 29.32
C ILE A 128 17.03 -19.33 28.49
N GLU A 129 17.26 -20.62 28.41
CA GLU A 129 18.34 -21.23 27.66
C GLU A 129 17.80 -22.30 26.72
N THR A 130 18.38 -22.39 25.54
CA THR A 130 18.11 -23.47 24.59
C THR A 130 19.26 -24.48 24.69
N ARG A 131 18.91 -25.75 24.79
CA ARG A 131 19.88 -26.85 24.81
C ARG A 131 19.51 -27.90 23.78
N ASP A 132 20.47 -28.35 23.01
CA ASP A 132 20.31 -29.45 22.06
C ASP A 132 20.59 -30.77 22.78
N GLU A 133 19.51 -31.54 23.02
CA GLU A 133 19.63 -32.88 23.59
C GLU A 133 19.60 -33.94 22.50
N LYS A 134 20.55 -34.84 22.54
CA LYS A 134 20.59 -35.98 21.62
C LYS A 134 19.61 -37.05 22.11
N SER A 135 18.60 -37.36 21.33
CA SER A 135 17.61 -38.41 21.58
C SER A 135 17.75 -39.49 20.54
N GLY A 136 17.90 -40.74 21.00
CA GLY A 136 18.05 -41.93 20.16
C GLY A 136 19.22 -42.80 20.55
N THR A 137 19.20 -44.07 20.13
CA THR A 137 20.26 -45.04 20.31
C THR A 137 20.75 -45.57 18.96
N GLY A 138 22.05 -45.69 18.76
CA GLY A 138 22.67 -46.23 17.53
C GLY A 138 22.76 -45.20 16.41
N GLU A 139 22.53 -45.61 15.15
CA GLU A 139 22.65 -44.74 13.97
C GLU A 139 21.53 -43.70 13.82
N ASN A 140 20.44 -43.78 14.61
CA ASN A 140 19.31 -42.84 14.58
C ASN A 140 19.36 -41.89 15.79
N VAL A 141 20.41 -41.09 15.90
CA VAL A 141 20.49 -40.01 16.89
C VAL A 141 19.93 -38.73 16.26
N SER A 142 18.76 -38.26 16.76
CA SER A 142 18.20 -36.96 16.42
C SER A 142 18.54 -35.95 17.51
N SER A 143 18.90 -34.72 17.14
CA SER A 143 19.05 -33.61 18.06
C SER A 143 17.70 -32.94 18.25
N VAL A 144 17.21 -32.90 19.49
CA VAL A 144 15.96 -32.23 19.88
C VAL A 144 16.30 -30.99 20.68
N GLN A 145 15.83 -29.85 20.22
CA GLN A 145 16.03 -28.58 20.90
C GLN A 145 15.04 -28.47 22.06
N LYS A 146 15.54 -28.26 23.28
CA LYS A 146 14.75 -28.06 24.48
C LYS A 146 15.03 -26.71 25.11
N PHE A 147 14.02 -26.13 25.75
CA PHE A 147 14.10 -24.85 26.43
C PHE A 147 14.09 -25.06 27.95
N TYR A 148 14.94 -24.32 28.65
CA TYR A 148 15.08 -24.37 30.10
C TYR A 148 14.94 -23.00 30.71
N LEU A 149 14.07 -22.86 31.69
CA LEU A 149 13.92 -21.66 32.51
C LEU A 149 14.75 -21.78 33.78
N THR A 150 15.53 -20.76 34.09
CA THR A 150 16.25 -20.66 35.36
C THR A 150 15.54 -19.67 36.28
N VAL A 151 15.06 -20.14 37.43
CA VAL A 151 14.34 -19.33 38.42
C VAL A 151 15.10 -19.35 39.75
N ILE A 152 15.34 -18.16 40.31
CA ILE A 152 15.87 -18.00 41.66
C ILE A 152 14.72 -17.92 42.65
N ALA A 153 14.50 -18.97 43.43
CA ALA A 153 13.48 -19.03 44.45
C ALA A 153 13.70 -18.01 45.58
N GLY A 154 12.65 -17.67 46.32
CA GLY A 154 12.76 -16.75 47.47
C GLY A 154 13.72 -17.20 48.58
N SER A 155 14.07 -18.49 48.63
CA SER A 155 15.09 -19.07 49.51
C SER A 155 16.54 -18.88 49.02
N GLY A 156 16.74 -18.28 47.84
CA GLY A 156 18.04 -18.18 47.18
C GLY A 156 18.41 -19.42 46.37
N ALA A 157 17.61 -20.47 46.34
CA ALA A 157 17.88 -21.66 45.54
C ALA A 157 17.68 -21.40 44.06
N VAL A 158 18.64 -21.83 43.23
CA VAL A 158 18.53 -21.77 41.75
C VAL A 158 17.85 -23.06 41.28
N ARG A 159 16.76 -22.90 40.51
CA ARG A 159 16.03 -24.00 39.90
C ARG A 159 16.07 -23.88 38.40
N VAL A 160 16.51 -24.94 37.73
CA VAL A 160 16.47 -25.06 36.26
C VAL A 160 15.31 -26.00 35.90
N ILE A 161 14.40 -25.55 35.09
CA ILE A 161 13.13 -26.21 34.78
C ILE A 161 13.00 -26.32 33.28
N GLU A 162 12.77 -27.53 32.77
CA GLU A 162 12.47 -27.74 31.34
C GLU A 162 11.09 -27.14 31.02
N LEU A 163 11.01 -26.37 29.96
CA LEU A 163 9.76 -25.80 29.44
C LEU A 163 8.97 -26.87 28.70
N THR A 164 8.08 -27.53 29.41
CA THR A 164 7.20 -28.58 28.88
C THR A 164 5.77 -28.03 28.63
N PRO A 165 4.93 -28.69 27.83
CA PRO A 165 3.54 -28.26 27.61
C PRO A 165 2.68 -28.19 28.88
N THR A 166 3.07 -28.86 29.94
CA THR A 166 2.37 -28.86 31.24
C THR A 166 2.81 -27.74 32.16
N LEU A 167 3.87 -27.03 31.82
CA LEU A 167 4.41 -25.95 32.62
C LEU A 167 3.60 -24.66 32.39
N SER A 168 3.18 -24.02 33.47
CA SER A 168 2.57 -22.70 33.41
C SER A 168 3.42 -21.68 34.15
N VAL A 169 3.66 -20.54 33.55
CA VAL A 169 4.46 -19.45 34.11
C VAL A 169 3.58 -18.22 34.19
N ARG A 170 3.35 -17.70 35.38
CA ARG A 170 2.52 -16.52 35.64
C ARG A 170 3.37 -15.40 36.25
N PRO A 171 3.41 -14.19 35.65
CA PRO A 171 3.96 -13.02 36.31
C PRO A 171 3.12 -12.67 37.57
N VAL A 172 3.81 -12.33 38.65
CA VAL A 172 3.14 -11.99 39.91
C VAL A 172 2.83 -10.49 40.01
N ASP A 173 3.62 -9.66 39.33
CA ASP A 173 3.48 -8.20 39.31
C ASP A 173 2.25 -7.77 38.51
N SER A 174 1.33 -7.04 39.13
CA SER A 174 0.10 -6.56 38.50
C SER A 174 0.36 -5.52 37.39
N ASN A 175 1.40 -4.70 37.51
CA ASN A 175 1.78 -3.76 36.46
C ASN A 175 2.25 -4.49 35.21
N LEU A 176 3.07 -5.53 35.39
CA LEU A 176 3.55 -6.37 34.31
C LEU A 176 2.41 -7.14 33.62
N GLN A 177 1.45 -7.64 34.41
CA GLN A 177 0.23 -8.25 33.84
C GLN A 177 -0.53 -7.24 32.98
N GLY A 178 -0.75 -6.03 33.46
CA GLY A 178 -1.40 -4.95 32.71
C GLY A 178 -0.64 -4.57 31.42
N GLN A 179 0.68 -4.66 31.42
CA GLN A 179 1.48 -4.44 30.20
C GLN A 179 1.35 -5.58 29.19
N LEU A 180 1.28 -6.82 29.66
CA LEU A 180 1.01 -7.98 28.80
C LEU A 180 -0.40 -7.92 28.21
N ASP A 181 -1.40 -7.55 29.02
CA ASP A 181 -2.78 -7.34 28.54
C ASP A 181 -2.81 -6.24 27.47
N ARG A 182 -2.11 -5.13 27.72
CA ARG A 182 -2.01 -4.03 26.74
C ARG A 182 -1.29 -4.44 25.46
N TYR A 183 -0.24 -5.24 25.57
CA TYR A 183 0.47 -5.82 24.43
C TYR A 183 -0.49 -6.69 23.58
N LEU A 184 -1.23 -7.59 24.20
CA LEU A 184 -2.19 -8.46 23.50
C LEU A 184 -3.36 -7.65 22.90
N GLU A 185 -3.79 -6.59 23.56
CA GLU A 185 -4.80 -5.67 23.03
C GLU A 185 -4.30 -4.96 21.75
N LEU A 186 -3.05 -4.47 21.75
CA LEU A 186 -2.44 -3.85 20.58
C LEU A 186 -2.32 -4.83 19.40
N LEU A 187 -1.92 -6.07 19.65
CA LEU A 187 -1.90 -7.11 18.62
C LEU A 187 -3.30 -7.39 18.07
N SER A 188 -4.30 -7.54 18.93
CA SER A 188 -5.67 -7.83 18.50
C SER A 188 -6.29 -6.69 17.70
N THR A 189 -6.01 -5.44 18.07
CA THR A 189 -6.51 -4.26 17.35
C THR A 189 -5.85 -4.10 15.98
N THR A 190 -4.64 -4.59 15.79
CA THR A 190 -3.95 -4.58 14.49
C THR A 190 -4.56 -5.59 13.53
N HIS A 191 -5.02 -6.73 14.05
CA HIS A 191 -5.75 -7.75 13.27
C HIS A 191 -7.22 -7.41 13.05
N ALA A 192 -7.82 -6.55 13.87
CA ALA A 192 -9.16 -6.02 13.66
C ALA A 192 -9.08 -5.07 12.46
N THR A 193 -9.30 -5.60 11.24
CA THR A 193 -9.41 -4.86 9.97
C THR A 193 -10.46 -3.78 10.10
N GLY A 194 -9.99 -2.64 10.59
CA GLY A 194 -10.83 -1.69 11.25
C GLY A 194 -11.64 -0.83 10.33
N LEU A 195 -12.87 -0.69 10.69
CA LEU A 195 -13.60 0.54 10.48
C LEU A 195 -12.80 1.68 11.11
N ARG A 196 -12.62 2.74 10.37
CA ARG A 196 -12.05 4.01 10.82
C ARG A 196 -13.20 4.99 11.00
N HIS A 197 -13.12 5.75 12.08
CA HIS A 197 -14.09 6.80 12.37
C HIS A 197 -13.44 8.15 12.10
N LEU A 198 -14.03 8.91 11.17
CA LEU A 198 -13.68 10.31 10.98
C LEU A 198 -14.69 11.13 11.72
N THR A 199 -14.23 11.98 12.61
CA THR A 199 -15.06 12.82 13.45
C THR A 199 -14.87 14.27 13.07
N LEU A 200 -15.96 14.97 12.80
CA LEU A 200 -16.02 16.37 12.40
C LEU A 200 -16.64 17.18 13.53
N ASP A 201 -15.95 18.18 14.03
CA ASP A 201 -16.49 19.11 15.01
C ASP A 201 -17.16 20.31 14.29
N ALA A 202 -18.48 20.23 14.11
CA ALA A 202 -19.28 21.30 13.50
C ALA A 202 -19.73 22.30 14.56
N LEU A 203 -19.29 23.54 14.42
CA LEU A 203 -19.64 24.66 15.33
C LEU A 203 -20.53 25.67 14.63
N GLY A 204 -21.60 26.07 15.30
CA GLY A 204 -22.51 27.09 14.81
C GLY A 204 -23.79 27.18 15.62
N SER A 205 -24.72 28.01 15.21
CA SER A 205 -26.02 28.21 15.87
C SER A 205 -27.17 27.79 14.96
N GLY A 206 -28.25 27.30 15.57
CA GLY A 206 -29.46 26.89 14.84
C GLY A 206 -29.31 25.58 14.06
N ALA A 207 -30.34 25.27 13.27
CA ALA A 207 -30.34 24.10 12.37
C ALA A 207 -29.64 24.47 11.05
N ARG A 208 -28.70 23.63 10.60
CA ARG A 208 -27.88 23.83 9.39
C ARG A 208 -27.77 22.53 8.63
N GLN A 209 -27.59 22.60 7.32
CA GLN A 209 -27.28 21.45 6.49
C GLN A 209 -25.75 21.31 6.40
N LEU A 210 -25.25 20.14 6.76
CA LEU A 210 -23.86 19.77 6.61
C LEU A 210 -23.74 18.81 5.43
N ARG A 211 -22.80 19.08 4.54
CA ARG A 211 -22.43 18.22 3.42
C ARG A 211 -20.96 17.84 3.52
N VAL A 212 -20.68 16.55 3.40
CA VAL A 212 -19.32 16.02 3.44
C VAL A 212 -19.11 15.15 2.23
N SER A 213 -18.09 15.43 1.44
CA SER A 213 -17.78 14.61 0.26
C SER A 213 -16.32 14.21 0.23
N TYR A 214 -16.06 13.05 -0.37
CA TYR A 214 -14.72 12.51 -0.58
C TYR A 214 -14.71 11.53 -1.76
N ILE A 215 -13.52 11.21 -2.21
CA ILE A 215 -13.24 10.16 -3.20
C ILE A 215 -12.65 8.96 -2.46
N SER A 216 -12.95 7.75 -2.94
CA SER A 216 -12.39 6.51 -2.37
C SER A 216 -12.32 5.41 -3.41
N GLU A 217 -11.40 4.46 -3.20
CA GLU A 217 -11.31 3.25 -4.00
C GLU A 217 -12.57 2.39 -3.84
N VAL A 218 -13.08 1.90 -4.96
CA VAL A 218 -14.27 1.03 -5.05
C VAL A 218 -14.11 0.04 -6.20
N PRO A 219 -14.85 -1.10 -6.18
CA PRO A 219 -14.90 -1.99 -7.32
C PRO A 219 -15.42 -1.29 -8.58
N VAL A 220 -14.85 -1.64 -9.73
CA VAL A 220 -15.32 -1.14 -11.03
C VAL A 220 -16.67 -1.74 -11.35
N TRP A 221 -17.66 -0.90 -11.61
CA TRP A 221 -18.98 -1.35 -12.07
C TRP A 221 -18.90 -1.95 -13.49
N LYS A 222 -19.79 -2.89 -13.81
CA LYS A 222 -19.77 -3.68 -15.05
C LYS A 222 -21.12 -3.64 -15.70
N ALA A 223 -21.17 -3.46 -17.03
CA ALA A 223 -22.40 -3.54 -17.80
C ALA A 223 -22.66 -4.96 -18.30
N THR A 224 -23.92 -5.36 -18.34
CA THR A 224 -24.36 -6.61 -18.96
C THR A 224 -25.72 -6.39 -19.62
N TYR A 225 -25.95 -7.03 -20.75
CA TYR A 225 -27.13 -6.82 -21.55
C TYR A 225 -27.85 -8.14 -21.83
N ARG A 226 -29.18 -8.07 -21.99
CA ARG A 226 -30.02 -9.17 -22.46
C ARG A 226 -30.78 -8.71 -23.67
N MET A 227 -30.66 -9.43 -24.77
CA MET A 227 -31.39 -9.20 -26.02
C MET A 227 -32.43 -10.29 -26.15
N VAL A 228 -33.68 -9.90 -26.08
CA VAL A 228 -34.83 -10.83 -26.16
C VAL A 228 -35.54 -10.63 -27.50
N PHE A 229 -35.45 -11.65 -28.36
CA PHE A 229 -36.14 -11.67 -29.64
C PHE A 229 -37.52 -12.30 -29.47
N PRO A 230 -38.61 -11.62 -29.89
CA PRO A 230 -39.93 -12.18 -29.84
C PRO A 230 -40.12 -13.30 -30.87
N ARG A 231 -41.11 -14.18 -30.65
CA ARG A 231 -41.43 -15.29 -31.58
C ARG A 231 -41.79 -14.82 -32.99
N THR A 232 -42.41 -13.65 -33.10
CA THR A 232 -42.69 -13.01 -34.36
C THR A 232 -41.73 -11.84 -34.54
N SER A 233 -40.67 -12.07 -35.30
CA SER A 233 -39.63 -11.06 -35.53
C SER A 233 -40.23 -9.93 -36.40
N ASN A 234 -40.26 -8.73 -35.86
CA ASN A 234 -40.54 -7.49 -36.56
C ASN A 234 -39.28 -6.63 -36.77
N GLY A 235 -38.08 -7.22 -36.66
CA GLY A 235 -36.82 -6.51 -36.80
C GLY A 235 -36.32 -5.78 -35.54
N ASN A 236 -36.96 -6.01 -34.41
CA ASN A 236 -36.57 -5.42 -33.13
C ASN A 236 -36.31 -6.51 -32.09
N ALA A 237 -35.41 -6.22 -31.15
CA ALA A 237 -35.21 -6.99 -29.93
C ALA A 237 -35.41 -6.10 -28.71
N THR A 238 -36.00 -6.64 -27.66
CA THR A 238 -36.04 -5.95 -26.37
C THR A 238 -34.64 -6.04 -25.74
N VAL A 239 -33.94 -4.92 -25.60
CA VAL A 239 -32.62 -4.85 -24.97
C VAL A 239 -32.81 -4.36 -23.54
N GLN A 240 -32.32 -5.19 -22.60
CA GLN A 240 -32.27 -4.86 -21.18
C GLN A 240 -30.79 -4.71 -20.80
N GLY A 241 -30.38 -3.52 -20.36
CA GLY A 241 -29.06 -3.21 -19.85
C GLY A 241 -29.07 -3.12 -18.33
N TRP A 242 -28.06 -3.71 -17.71
CA TRP A 242 -27.88 -3.75 -16.27
C TRP A 242 -26.46 -3.35 -15.91
N ALA A 243 -26.28 -2.60 -14.83
CA ALA A 243 -24.99 -2.38 -14.21
C ALA A 243 -24.88 -3.23 -12.94
N VAL A 244 -23.82 -4.00 -12.83
CA VAL A 244 -23.44 -4.72 -11.61
C VAL A 244 -22.60 -3.76 -10.77
N VAL A 245 -23.07 -3.49 -9.57
CA VAL A 245 -22.50 -2.52 -8.62
C VAL A 245 -22.25 -3.24 -7.29
N ASP A 246 -21.06 -3.05 -6.74
CA ASP A 246 -20.64 -3.68 -5.50
C ASP A 246 -20.41 -2.59 -4.44
N ASN A 247 -21.10 -2.65 -3.30
CA ASN A 247 -20.85 -1.78 -2.16
C ASN A 247 -19.87 -2.43 -1.20
N THR A 248 -18.59 -2.10 -1.32
CA THR A 248 -17.52 -2.59 -0.43
C THR A 248 -17.06 -1.54 0.57
N VAL A 249 -17.71 -0.38 0.60
CA VAL A 249 -17.37 0.70 1.54
C VAL A 249 -17.97 0.44 2.94
N GLY A 250 -17.47 1.17 3.94
CA GLY A 250 -17.85 0.96 5.34
C GLY A 250 -19.28 1.38 5.74
N ALA A 251 -20.08 1.92 4.80
CA ALA A 251 -21.40 2.47 5.05
C ALA A 251 -22.48 1.85 4.14
N ASP A 252 -23.72 1.80 4.64
CA ASP A 252 -24.89 1.45 3.83
C ASP A 252 -25.26 2.60 2.89
N TRP A 253 -25.67 2.25 1.68
CA TRP A 253 -26.24 3.19 0.72
C TRP A 253 -27.78 3.11 0.79
N ASP A 254 -28.36 3.85 1.72
CA ASP A 254 -29.81 3.89 1.90
C ASP A 254 -30.42 5.03 1.09
N ASN A 255 -31.24 4.67 0.08
CA ASN A 255 -31.95 5.63 -0.74
C ASN A 255 -31.03 6.71 -1.33
N VAL A 256 -29.89 6.27 -1.94
CA VAL A 256 -28.87 7.16 -2.49
C VAL A 256 -29.12 7.49 -3.95
N GLN A 257 -28.75 8.68 -4.36
CA GLN A 257 -28.66 9.04 -5.77
C GLN A 257 -27.41 8.41 -6.36
N LEU A 258 -27.58 7.44 -7.26
CA LEU A 258 -26.48 6.72 -7.90
C LEU A 258 -26.24 7.23 -9.32
N ALA A 259 -24.98 7.48 -9.65
CA ALA A 259 -24.52 7.77 -11.00
C ALA A 259 -23.34 6.86 -11.36
N LEU A 260 -23.32 6.39 -12.60
CA LEU A 260 -22.27 5.50 -13.13
C LEU A 260 -21.60 6.20 -14.31
N VAL A 261 -20.30 6.44 -14.18
CA VAL A 261 -19.52 7.18 -15.18
C VAL A 261 -18.62 6.21 -15.93
N ALA A 262 -18.82 6.11 -17.24
CA ALA A 262 -17.94 5.38 -18.14
C ALA A 262 -16.74 6.28 -18.51
N GLY A 263 -15.93 6.61 -17.53
CA GLY A 263 -14.77 7.45 -17.65
C GLY A 263 -13.77 7.10 -16.54
N ALA A 264 -12.53 7.43 -16.77
CA ALA A 264 -11.44 7.13 -15.87
C ALA A 264 -10.66 8.41 -15.52
N PRO A 265 -11.16 9.25 -14.59
CA PRO A 265 -10.40 10.41 -14.15
C PRO A 265 -9.08 9.96 -13.53
N GLN A 266 -8.01 10.72 -13.74
CA GLN A 266 -6.72 10.39 -13.13
C GLN A 266 -6.82 10.52 -11.61
N SER A 267 -6.43 9.48 -10.89
CA SER A 267 -6.38 9.44 -9.44
C SER A 267 -5.04 8.84 -9.00
N PHE A 268 -4.52 9.30 -7.87
CA PHE A 268 -3.31 8.79 -7.26
C PHE A 268 -3.48 8.76 -5.75
N ILE A 269 -2.81 7.83 -5.08
CA ILE A 269 -2.85 7.65 -3.64
C ILE A 269 -1.58 8.23 -3.03
N GLN A 270 -1.74 9.07 -2.00
CA GLN A 270 -0.64 9.57 -1.19
C GLN A 270 -0.78 9.02 0.24
N PRO A 271 0.29 8.46 0.85
CA PRO A 271 0.21 7.85 2.19
C PRO A 271 0.15 8.91 3.30
N LEU A 272 -0.93 9.69 3.35
CA LEU A 272 -1.14 10.79 4.31
C LEU A 272 -1.42 10.30 5.73
N SER A 273 -2.01 9.10 5.88
CA SER A 273 -2.39 8.56 7.19
C SER A 273 -1.20 8.01 7.98
N GLN A 274 -0.09 7.71 7.32
CA GLN A 274 1.07 7.13 7.97
C GLN A 274 1.93 8.24 8.61
N PRO A 275 2.23 8.15 9.92
CA PRO A 275 3.16 9.07 10.54
C PRO A 275 4.56 8.96 9.93
N LEU A 276 5.13 10.08 9.51
CA LEU A 276 6.49 10.13 8.97
C LEU A 276 7.46 10.49 10.09
N TYR A 277 8.39 9.59 10.40
CA TYR A 277 9.43 9.80 11.40
C TYR A 277 10.75 10.14 10.73
N THR A 278 11.28 11.34 10.97
CA THR A 278 12.63 11.72 10.52
C THR A 278 13.63 11.38 11.61
N ARG A 279 14.68 10.63 11.28
CA ARG A 279 15.77 10.34 12.21
C ARG A 279 16.55 11.63 12.48
N ARG A 280 16.64 12.02 13.75
CA ARG A 280 17.51 13.12 14.16
C ARG A 280 18.96 12.66 14.16
N GLN A 281 19.90 13.53 13.78
CA GLN A 281 21.32 13.25 13.93
C GLN A 281 21.69 13.16 15.42
N GLU A 282 22.31 12.06 15.79
CA GLU A 282 22.90 11.91 17.11
C GLU A 282 24.28 12.55 17.11
N ILE A 283 24.45 13.61 17.88
CA ILE A 283 25.75 14.21 18.12
C ILE A 283 26.35 13.46 19.32
N ALA A 284 27.43 12.72 19.08
CA ALA A 284 28.13 12.02 20.15
C ALA A 284 28.68 13.06 21.15
N ILE A 285 28.32 12.91 22.41
CA ILE A 285 28.96 13.69 23.50
C ILE A 285 30.40 13.14 23.63
N ALA A 286 31.38 14.00 23.42
CA ALA A 286 32.78 13.63 23.65
C ALA A 286 32.98 13.30 25.15
N THR A 287 33.03 12.02 25.47
CA THR A 287 33.22 11.50 26.84
C THR A 287 34.70 11.41 27.26
N ALA A 288 35.59 12.06 26.54
CA ALA A 288 37.01 12.03 26.89
C ALA A 288 37.38 13.24 27.75
N ALA A 289 37.21 13.09 29.06
CA ALA A 289 38.13 13.76 29.97
C ALA A 289 39.46 12.99 29.95
N GLN A 290 40.40 13.37 29.07
CA GLN A 290 41.74 12.80 29.08
C GLN A 290 42.53 13.44 30.21
N THR A 291 42.87 12.64 31.20
CA THR A 291 43.68 13.03 32.37
C THR A 291 45.21 12.84 32.18
N THR A 292 45.66 12.51 30.99
CA THR A 292 47.08 12.37 30.64
C THR A 292 47.51 13.49 29.70
N PRO A 293 48.69 14.14 29.95
CA PRO A 293 49.21 15.13 29.02
C PRO A 293 49.52 14.49 27.68
N GLN A 294 48.88 15.01 26.64
CA GLN A 294 49.07 14.54 25.28
C GLN A 294 50.32 15.13 24.68
N THR A 295 51.24 14.28 24.26
CA THR A 295 52.20 14.62 23.21
C THR A 295 51.40 14.80 21.91
N HIS A 296 51.40 16.02 21.38
CA HIS A 296 50.74 16.34 20.13
C HIS A 296 51.32 15.57 18.96
N GLN A 297 50.68 14.47 18.56
CA GLN A 297 50.63 14.12 17.16
C GLN A 297 49.27 14.63 16.65
N ALA A 298 49.32 15.61 15.77
CA ALA A 298 48.14 16.09 15.04
C ALA A 298 47.63 14.97 14.14
N ALA A 299 46.78 14.11 14.69
CA ALA A 299 45.90 13.26 13.89
C ALA A 299 44.64 14.07 13.68
N GLU A 300 44.61 14.81 12.59
CA GLU A 300 43.40 15.40 12.07
C GLU A 300 42.34 14.32 11.91
N ASN A 301 41.19 14.50 12.56
CA ASN A 301 39.96 13.77 12.22
C ASN A 301 39.51 14.21 10.82
N MET A 302 40.19 13.67 9.81
CA MET A 302 39.74 13.76 8.45
C MET A 302 38.60 12.77 8.28
N GLY A 303 37.40 13.28 8.00
CA GLY A 303 36.27 12.45 7.57
C GLY A 303 36.77 11.53 6.45
N SER A 304 36.54 10.24 6.58
CA SER A 304 36.87 9.29 5.52
C SER A 304 35.81 9.37 4.41
N GLY A 305 36.27 9.63 3.20
CA GLY A 305 35.44 9.58 1.98
C GLY A 305 35.75 8.34 1.13
N SER A 306 35.01 8.16 0.07
CA SER A 306 35.30 7.19 -0.97
C SER A 306 35.30 7.85 -2.36
N LEU A 307 36.07 7.29 -3.27
CA LEU A 307 36.06 7.65 -4.68
C LEU A 307 35.70 6.41 -5.50
N SER A 308 34.53 6.44 -6.15
CA SER A 308 34.03 5.34 -6.97
C SER A 308 33.74 5.80 -8.38
N GLY A 309 33.58 4.88 -9.33
CA GLY A 309 33.23 5.20 -10.71
C GLY A 309 33.37 4.01 -11.63
N THR A 310 33.10 4.25 -12.92
CA THR A 310 33.24 3.26 -14.00
C THR A 310 34.30 3.68 -15.00
N VAL A 311 35.04 2.69 -15.52
CA VAL A 311 36.02 2.88 -16.59
C VAL A 311 35.53 2.20 -17.85
N THR A 312 35.34 2.99 -18.92
CA THR A 312 34.83 2.51 -20.21
C THR A 312 35.77 2.91 -21.37
N ASP A 313 35.65 2.26 -22.49
CA ASP A 313 36.29 2.67 -23.74
C ASP A 313 35.41 3.69 -24.50
N ALA A 314 35.91 4.14 -25.66
CA ALA A 314 35.21 5.10 -26.51
C ALA A 314 33.87 4.57 -27.06
N SER A 315 33.63 3.26 -27.05
CA SER A 315 32.37 2.63 -27.47
C SER A 315 31.38 2.44 -26.29
N GLY A 316 31.81 2.74 -25.04
CA GLY A 316 31.04 2.52 -23.81
C GLY A 316 31.21 1.13 -23.22
N ALA A 317 32.12 0.28 -23.75
CA ALA A 317 32.38 -1.03 -23.16
C ALA A 317 33.23 -0.92 -21.90
N ALA A 318 32.91 -1.71 -20.88
CA ALA A 318 33.61 -1.73 -19.59
C ALA A 318 35.06 -2.24 -19.73
N ILE A 319 36.01 -1.60 -19.07
CA ILE A 319 37.42 -2.00 -19.05
C ILE A 319 37.73 -2.64 -17.70
N ALA A 320 37.94 -3.95 -17.70
CA ALA A 320 38.33 -4.73 -16.52
C ALA A 320 39.85 -4.63 -16.25
N ASN A 321 40.23 -4.75 -14.98
CA ASN A 321 41.61 -4.75 -14.52
C ASN A 321 42.44 -3.48 -14.89
N ALA A 322 41.76 -2.35 -15.13
CA ALA A 322 42.45 -1.07 -15.24
C ALA A 322 43.00 -0.66 -13.87
N THR A 323 44.20 -0.17 -13.83
CA THR A 323 44.86 0.30 -12.59
C THR A 323 44.43 1.74 -12.30
N ILE A 324 43.91 1.94 -11.10
CA ILE A 324 43.40 3.24 -10.61
C ILE A 324 44.36 3.71 -9.50
N THR A 325 44.83 4.95 -9.57
CA THR A 325 45.64 5.58 -8.53
C THR A 325 45.07 6.95 -8.19
N ALA A 326 44.67 7.16 -6.94
CA ALA A 326 44.29 8.47 -6.42
C ALA A 326 45.42 9.02 -5.52
N THR A 327 46.00 10.16 -5.92
CA THR A 327 47.08 10.82 -5.19
C THR A 327 46.61 12.12 -4.58
N ALA A 328 46.71 12.26 -3.27
CA ALA A 328 46.30 13.48 -2.55
C ALA A 328 47.22 14.66 -2.89
N ILE A 329 46.63 15.80 -3.27
CA ILE A 329 47.34 17.05 -3.54
C ILE A 329 47.75 17.67 -2.20
N GLY A 330 49.02 17.81 -1.96
CA GLY A 330 49.59 18.41 -0.73
C GLY A 330 50.30 17.40 0.18
N THR A 331 49.82 16.17 0.31
CA THR A 331 50.46 15.11 1.12
C THR A 331 51.19 14.05 0.30
N ASN A 332 50.90 13.98 -1.01
CA ASN A 332 51.35 12.93 -1.94
C ASN A 332 51.01 11.49 -1.50
N ALA A 333 50.08 11.34 -0.55
CA ALA A 333 49.56 10.03 -0.19
C ALA A 333 48.78 9.45 -1.37
N SER A 334 49.03 8.17 -1.72
CA SER A 334 48.35 7.51 -2.82
C SER A 334 47.55 6.30 -2.36
N SER A 335 46.36 6.14 -2.93
CA SER A 335 45.54 4.94 -2.78
C SER A 335 45.35 4.30 -4.17
N ASN A 336 45.52 2.97 -4.23
CA ASN A 336 45.49 2.22 -5.49
C ASN A 336 44.35 1.18 -5.48
N GLY A 337 43.79 0.92 -6.65
CA GLY A 337 42.80 -0.12 -6.88
C GLY A 337 42.79 -0.59 -8.33
N THR A 338 41.93 -1.54 -8.64
CA THR A 338 41.71 -2.03 -10.01
C THR A 338 40.20 -2.10 -10.28
N THR A 339 39.82 -1.99 -11.56
CA THR A 339 38.43 -2.15 -11.96
C THR A 339 37.98 -3.61 -11.93
N SER A 340 36.70 -3.82 -11.59
CA SER A 340 35.99 -5.11 -11.67
C SER A 340 35.79 -5.57 -13.13
N ALA A 341 35.16 -6.73 -13.32
CA ALA A 341 34.76 -7.21 -14.65
C ALA A 341 33.77 -6.27 -15.37
N ASP A 342 32.98 -5.53 -14.60
CA ASP A 342 32.00 -4.54 -15.11
C ASP A 342 32.61 -3.12 -15.23
N GLY A 343 33.94 -2.99 -15.07
CA GLY A 343 34.64 -1.71 -15.16
C GLY A 343 34.48 -0.80 -13.94
N GLU A 344 33.86 -1.26 -12.85
CA GLU A 344 33.64 -0.47 -11.64
C GLU A 344 34.88 -0.47 -10.73
N PHE A 345 35.14 0.67 -10.07
CA PHE A 345 36.17 0.78 -9.04
C PHE A 345 35.65 1.53 -7.81
N THR A 346 36.25 1.23 -6.67
CA THR A 346 36.03 1.97 -5.41
C THR A 346 37.33 2.05 -4.63
N LEU A 347 37.76 3.27 -4.32
CA LEU A 347 38.91 3.55 -3.44
C LEU A 347 38.40 4.09 -2.10
N SER A 348 38.59 3.33 -1.03
CA SER A 348 38.15 3.69 0.34
C SER A 348 39.05 2.97 1.35
N PRO A 349 39.39 3.62 2.51
CA PRO A 349 39.05 4.99 2.89
C PRO A 349 39.99 6.04 2.28
N LEU A 350 39.44 7.20 1.89
CA LEU A 350 40.21 8.36 1.48
C LEU A 350 39.98 9.52 2.44
N ALA A 351 41.03 10.24 2.81
CA ALA A 351 40.91 11.45 3.61
C ALA A 351 40.21 12.55 2.80
N SER A 352 39.43 13.40 3.45
CA SER A 352 38.81 14.55 2.74
C SER A 352 39.89 15.47 2.20
N GLY A 353 39.80 15.84 0.93
CA GLY A 353 40.85 16.62 0.27
C GLY A 353 40.71 16.66 -1.25
N ARG A 354 41.75 17.18 -1.90
CA ARG A 354 41.86 17.20 -3.36
C ARG A 354 42.81 16.13 -3.84
N TYR A 355 42.36 15.40 -4.89
CA TYR A 355 43.11 14.27 -5.43
C TYR A 355 43.37 14.43 -6.91
N THR A 356 44.45 13.81 -7.36
CA THR A 356 44.71 13.52 -8.77
C THR A 356 44.42 12.05 -9.02
N LEU A 357 43.47 11.75 -9.90
CA LEU A 357 43.12 10.40 -10.32
C LEU A 357 43.90 10.06 -11.59
N THR A 358 44.59 8.96 -11.56
CA THR A 358 45.32 8.40 -12.71
C THR A 358 44.73 7.02 -13.02
N VAL A 359 44.34 6.79 -14.25
CA VAL A 359 43.82 5.51 -14.75
C VAL A 359 44.66 5.02 -15.91
N SER A 360 45.05 3.76 -15.84
CA SER A 360 45.84 3.12 -16.90
C SER A 360 45.41 1.69 -17.17
N ALA A 361 45.30 1.32 -18.44
CA ALA A 361 45.00 -0.04 -18.87
C ALA A 361 45.87 -0.41 -20.08
N PRO A 362 46.27 -1.69 -20.25
CA PRO A 362 47.03 -2.12 -21.43
C PRO A 362 46.27 -1.85 -22.72
N GLY A 363 46.94 -1.18 -23.69
CA GLY A 363 46.34 -0.82 -25.00
C GLY A 363 45.54 0.48 -25.02
N PHE A 364 45.49 1.20 -23.89
CA PHE A 364 44.80 2.49 -23.77
C PHE A 364 45.77 3.59 -23.34
N GLN A 365 45.44 4.82 -23.71
CA GLN A 365 46.15 6.01 -23.24
C GLN A 365 45.94 6.22 -21.75
N ARG A 366 46.98 6.71 -21.07
CA ARG A 366 46.85 7.05 -19.63
C ARG A 366 45.95 8.26 -19.44
N TYR A 367 44.95 8.12 -18.60
CA TYR A 367 44.04 9.19 -18.22
C TYR A 367 44.50 9.83 -16.91
N ILE A 368 44.52 11.15 -16.83
CA ILE A 368 44.83 11.90 -15.62
C ILE A 368 43.79 12.99 -15.42
N GLN A 369 43.07 12.93 -14.30
CA GLN A 369 42.14 13.99 -13.89
C GLN A 369 42.63 14.63 -12.60
N ARG A 370 42.90 15.92 -12.64
CA ARG A 370 43.40 16.66 -11.49
C ARG A 370 42.29 17.36 -10.72
N ASN A 371 42.53 17.61 -9.45
CA ASN A 371 41.71 18.51 -8.61
C ASN A 371 40.32 17.95 -8.23
N ILE A 372 40.17 16.62 -8.15
CA ILE A 372 38.94 15.99 -7.66
C ILE A 372 38.80 16.25 -6.16
N ALA A 373 37.69 16.88 -5.76
CA ALA A 373 37.39 17.12 -4.35
C ALA A 373 36.68 15.89 -3.74
N VAL A 374 37.30 15.24 -2.76
CA VAL A 374 36.71 14.15 -1.99
C VAL A 374 36.31 14.68 -0.62
N ASN A 375 34.99 14.85 -0.40
CA ASN A 375 34.39 15.33 0.84
C ASN A 375 33.23 14.38 1.28
N GLY A 376 33.52 13.08 1.37
CA GLY A 376 32.54 11.99 1.49
C GLY A 376 32.57 11.10 0.25
N ASP A 377 31.45 10.49 -0.10
CA ASP A 377 31.37 9.62 -1.28
C ASP A 377 31.33 10.46 -2.57
N THR A 378 32.33 10.27 -3.40
CA THR A 378 32.53 11.01 -4.65
C THR A 378 32.53 10.04 -5.83
N SER A 379 31.89 10.39 -6.94
CA SER A 379 31.89 9.58 -8.17
C SER A 379 32.70 10.25 -9.27
N ALA A 380 33.50 9.44 -10.00
CA ALA A 380 34.29 9.89 -11.16
C ALA A 380 34.32 8.79 -12.25
N ASP A 381 33.50 8.95 -13.27
CA ASP A 381 33.48 8.05 -14.42
C ASP A 381 34.57 8.46 -15.42
N VAL A 382 35.26 7.46 -15.98
CA VAL A 382 36.43 7.65 -16.84
C VAL A 382 36.25 6.92 -18.17
N GLN A 383 36.47 7.64 -19.26
CA GLN A 383 36.51 7.05 -20.61
C GLN A 383 37.94 7.06 -21.15
N LEU A 384 38.45 5.86 -21.48
CA LEU A 384 39.80 5.71 -22.04
C LEU A 384 39.77 5.64 -23.55
N SER A 385 40.74 6.31 -24.18
CA SER A 385 40.97 6.22 -25.62
C SER A 385 42.02 5.15 -25.94
N VAL A 386 41.85 4.43 -27.04
CA VAL A 386 42.81 3.43 -27.53
C VAL A 386 44.11 4.13 -27.94
N GLY A 387 45.24 3.65 -27.46
CA GLY A 387 46.55 4.22 -27.74
C GLY A 387 47.65 3.61 -26.92
N SER A 388 48.88 4.11 -27.04
CA SER A 388 50.02 3.68 -26.23
C SER A 388 49.89 4.24 -24.80
N THR A 389 50.29 3.43 -23.79
CA THR A 389 50.34 3.87 -22.38
C THR A 389 51.31 5.01 -22.11
N SER A 390 52.19 5.33 -23.07
CA SER A 390 53.08 6.50 -23.04
C SER A 390 52.37 7.82 -23.41
N GLU A 391 51.21 7.77 -24.07
CA GLU A 391 50.39 8.92 -24.36
C GLU A 391 49.43 9.19 -23.18
N THR A 392 49.28 10.47 -22.84
CA THR A 392 48.47 10.88 -21.65
C THR A 392 47.40 11.85 -22.06
N VAL A 393 46.17 11.59 -21.63
CA VAL A 393 45.05 12.54 -21.74
C VAL A 393 44.85 13.18 -20.36
N GLU A 394 44.98 14.50 -20.28
CA GLU A 394 44.82 15.28 -19.06
C GLU A 394 43.50 16.05 -19.10
N VAL A 395 42.65 15.89 -18.07
CA VAL A 395 41.36 16.57 -17.95
C VAL A 395 41.34 17.42 -16.68
N SER A 396 40.95 18.69 -16.81
CA SER A 396 40.75 19.58 -15.64
C SER A 396 39.33 19.46 -15.11
N ALA A 397 39.13 19.57 -13.78
CA ALA A 397 37.83 19.43 -13.13
C ALA A 397 36.73 20.45 -13.56
N GLN A 398 37.09 21.44 -14.38
CA GLN A 398 36.13 22.42 -14.91
C GLN A 398 35.30 21.89 -16.09
N ASP A 399 35.73 20.78 -16.73
CA ASP A 399 35.09 20.23 -17.93
C ASP A 399 34.28 18.93 -17.64
N ALA A 400 34.25 18.45 -16.42
CA ALA A 400 33.48 17.26 -16.04
C ALA A 400 32.07 17.65 -15.57
N PRO A 401 31.00 17.01 -16.09
CA PRO A 401 29.65 17.24 -15.60
C PRO A 401 29.54 16.76 -14.13
N ILE A 402 29.23 17.69 -13.24
CA ILE A 402 29.00 17.41 -11.83
C ILE A 402 27.66 16.63 -11.73
N GLY A 403 27.75 15.30 -11.68
CA GLY A 403 26.60 14.46 -11.37
C GLY A 403 26.28 14.59 -9.87
N GLY A 404 25.15 15.23 -9.54
CA GLY A 404 24.59 15.17 -8.19
C GLY A 404 24.24 13.73 -7.80
N PRO A 405 23.97 13.45 -6.49
CA PRO A 405 23.74 12.10 -6.01
C PRO A 405 22.55 11.47 -6.74
N ARG A 406 22.83 10.56 -7.65
CA ARG A 406 21.82 9.71 -8.27
C ARG A 406 21.47 8.62 -7.26
N ALA A 407 20.26 8.72 -6.72
CA ALA A 407 19.62 7.57 -6.10
C ALA A 407 19.62 6.42 -7.12
N PHE A 408 20.08 5.25 -6.70
CA PHE A 408 20.04 4.02 -7.49
C PHE A 408 18.57 3.63 -7.75
N ALA A 409 17.97 4.19 -8.78
CA ALA A 409 16.81 3.59 -9.40
C ALA A 409 17.35 2.53 -10.36
N LYS A 410 17.30 1.28 -9.94
CA LYS A 410 17.48 0.12 -10.80
C LYS A 410 16.41 0.21 -11.88
N ALA A 411 16.78 0.72 -13.05
CA ALA A 411 15.93 0.73 -14.22
C ALA A 411 15.71 -0.74 -14.61
N ALA A 412 14.59 -1.30 -14.21
CA ALA A 412 14.05 -2.48 -14.84
C ALA A 412 13.77 -2.09 -16.29
N ALA A 413 14.46 -2.73 -17.21
CA ALA A 413 14.21 -2.62 -18.64
C ALA A 413 12.74 -2.85 -18.90
N SER A 414 12.05 -1.88 -19.48
CA SER A 414 10.68 -2.01 -19.94
C SER A 414 10.63 -3.15 -20.96
N PRO A 415 9.75 -4.16 -20.77
CA PRO A 415 9.55 -5.17 -21.80
C PRO A 415 8.95 -4.50 -23.03
N PRO A 416 9.30 -4.95 -24.24
CA PRO A 416 8.71 -4.44 -25.48
C PRO A 416 7.20 -4.71 -25.46
N PRO A 417 6.39 -3.87 -26.14
CA PRO A 417 4.94 -4.01 -26.16
C PRO A 417 4.55 -5.39 -26.70
N PRO A 418 3.59 -6.07 -26.08
CA PRO A 418 3.17 -7.38 -26.53
C PRO A 418 2.51 -7.25 -27.90
N ARG A 419 3.09 -7.93 -28.90
CA ARG A 419 2.41 -8.22 -30.16
C ARG A 419 1.13 -8.97 -29.82
N GLY A 420 0.00 -8.50 -30.36
CA GLY A 420 -1.32 -9.05 -30.16
C GLY A 420 -1.32 -10.57 -30.26
N ARG A 421 -1.65 -11.22 -29.18
CA ARG A 421 -2.04 -12.63 -29.15
C ARG A 421 -3.55 -12.67 -29.08
N ASN A 422 -4.13 -13.25 -30.11
CA ASN A 422 -5.50 -13.68 -30.15
C ASN A 422 -5.84 -14.43 -28.85
N LEU A 423 -6.77 -13.89 -28.06
CA LEU A 423 -7.39 -14.65 -26.99
C LEU A 423 -8.38 -15.63 -27.60
N ALA A 424 -7.89 -16.85 -27.80
CA ALA A 424 -8.76 -17.99 -27.96
C ALA A 424 -9.11 -18.50 -26.57
N MET A 425 -10.40 -18.52 -26.28
CA MET A 425 -11.14 -19.40 -25.36
C MET A 425 -10.50 -19.77 -24.01
N LEU A 426 -11.06 -19.22 -22.95
CA LEU A 426 -11.10 -19.88 -21.66
C LEU A 426 -12.53 -20.37 -21.41
N HIS A 427 -12.70 -21.67 -21.59
CA HIS A 427 -13.85 -22.43 -21.10
C HIS A 427 -13.70 -22.66 -19.60
N GLY A 428 -14.74 -22.42 -18.86
CA GLY A 428 -15.10 -23.21 -17.69
C GLY A 428 -14.83 -22.62 -16.34
N ALA A 429 -15.87 -22.28 -15.64
CA ALA A 429 -16.28 -22.98 -14.44
C ALA A 429 -17.49 -22.27 -13.84
N VAL A 430 -18.57 -22.96 -13.83
CA VAL A 430 -19.79 -22.64 -13.08
C VAL A 430 -19.47 -22.76 -11.59
N GLY A 431 -19.52 -21.65 -10.87
CA GLY A 431 -19.49 -21.59 -9.41
C GLY A 431 -20.82 -21.11 -8.90
N SER A 432 -21.51 -21.99 -8.23
CA SER A 432 -22.83 -21.83 -7.65
C SER A 432 -22.93 -20.79 -6.55
N GLY A 433 -23.95 -19.94 -6.62
CA GLY A 433 -24.82 -19.58 -5.51
C GLY A 433 -24.34 -18.64 -4.44
N TYR A 434 -24.76 -17.38 -4.53
CA TYR A 434 -25.17 -16.62 -3.36
C TYR A 434 -26.48 -15.88 -3.71
N GLY A 435 -27.50 -16.05 -2.86
CA GLY A 435 -28.79 -15.44 -3.03
C GLY A 435 -28.73 -13.94 -2.82
N GLY A 436 -28.71 -13.20 -3.92
CA GLY A 436 -28.99 -11.77 -3.94
C GLY A 436 -30.49 -11.56 -4.10
N GLY A 437 -31.07 -10.67 -3.31
CA GLY A 437 -32.47 -10.31 -3.41
C GLY A 437 -32.80 -9.84 -4.82
N VAL A 438 -33.68 -10.56 -5.48
CA VAL A 438 -34.15 -10.22 -6.81
C VAL A 438 -35.15 -9.07 -6.70
N TYR A 439 -34.69 -7.86 -7.00
CA TYR A 439 -35.63 -6.79 -7.32
C TYR A 439 -36.44 -7.18 -8.56
N ARG A 440 -37.77 -7.15 -8.49
CA ARG A 440 -38.63 -7.38 -9.66
C ARG A 440 -38.49 -6.17 -10.58
N ALA A 441 -37.75 -6.35 -11.65
CA ALA A 441 -37.44 -5.32 -12.65
C ALA A 441 -38.66 -4.77 -13.43
N SER A 442 -39.82 -5.40 -13.29
CA SER A 442 -41.02 -4.98 -14.02
C SER A 442 -41.63 -3.67 -13.52
N ASP A 443 -41.26 -3.21 -12.31
CA ASP A 443 -41.88 -2.04 -11.69
C ASP A 443 -40.98 -0.78 -11.70
N ALA A 444 -39.74 -0.89 -12.18
CA ALA A 444 -38.72 0.14 -11.95
C ALA A 444 -38.38 1.04 -13.14
N LEU A 445 -38.77 0.71 -14.37
CA LEU A 445 -38.39 1.53 -15.52
C LEU A 445 -39.58 2.01 -16.32
N LYS A 446 -39.86 3.30 -16.19
CA LYS A 446 -40.58 4.08 -17.22
C LYS A 446 -39.54 4.74 -18.12
N GLU A 447 -39.85 4.85 -19.42
CA GLU A 447 -39.05 5.55 -20.41
C GLU A 447 -38.68 6.96 -19.88
N GLY A 448 -37.39 7.21 -19.59
CA GLY A 448 -36.90 8.48 -19.03
C GLY A 448 -36.19 8.40 -17.67
N ASP A 449 -36.11 7.22 -17.06
CA ASP A 449 -35.50 7.05 -15.71
C ASP A 449 -33.96 7.14 -15.68
N VAL A 450 -33.29 7.13 -16.84
CA VAL A 450 -31.85 7.30 -16.98
C VAL A 450 -31.54 8.35 -18.02
N SER A 451 -30.65 9.30 -17.68
CA SER A 451 -30.13 10.31 -18.61
C SER A 451 -28.63 10.14 -18.79
N THR A 452 -28.12 10.43 -19.99
CA THR A 452 -26.67 10.54 -20.23
C THR A 452 -26.28 11.99 -20.49
N SER A 453 -25.15 12.42 -19.90
CA SER A 453 -24.44 13.62 -20.31
C SER A 453 -23.08 13.21 -20.85
N ALA A 454 -22.75 13.63 -22.07
CA ALA A 454 -21.45 13.37 -22.69
C ALA A 454 -20.50 14.53 -22.39
N PHE A 455 -19.33 14.22 -21.83
CA PHE A 455 -18.22 15.14 -21.66
C PHE A 455 -17.01 14.52 -22.39
N ASP A 456 -16.73 14.97 -23.60
CA ASP A 456 -15.74 14.36 -24.49
C ASP A 456 -15.93 12.84 -24.63
N ASP A 457 -14.97 12.01 -24.24
CA ASP A 457 -15.06 10.54 -24.29
C ASP A 457 -15.75 9.93 -23.05
N PHE A 458 -16.38 10.74 -22.19
CA PHE A 458 -17.04 10.27 -20.98
C PHE A 458 -18.54 10.37 -21.10
N PHE A 459 -19.25 9.36 -20.63
CA PHE A 459 -20.70 9.42 -20.46
C PHE A 459 -21.12 8.92 -19.08
N GLU A 460 -22.23 9.44 -18.59
CA GLU A 460 -22.75 9.15 -17.27
C GLU A 460 -24.17 8.57 -17.38
N TYR A 461 -24.42 7.49 -16.64
CA TYR A 461 -25.78 7.01 -16.37
C TYR A 461 -26.21 7.55 -15.01
N SER A 462 -27.02 8.59 -15.00
CA SER A 462 -27.66 9.11 -13.79
C SER A 462 -29.01 8.44 -13.58
N LEU A 463 -29.14 7.68 -12.50
CA LEU A 463 -30.39 7.03 -12.16
C LEU A 463 -31.34 8.04 -11.51
N SER A 464 -32.58 8.12 -12.02
CA SER A 464 -33.61 9.01 -11.46
C SER A 464 -34.23 8.47 -10.18
N GLN A 465 -34.23 7.14 -10.02
CA GLN A 465 -34.75 6.49 -8.82
C GLN A 465 -33.59 6.23 -7.83
N PRO A 466 -33.75 6.62 -6.56
CA PRO A 466 -32.77 6.30 -5.54
C PRO A 466 -32.60 4.79 -5.35
N VAL A 467 -31.38 4.36 -5.03
CA VAL A 467 -31.01 2.95 -4.89
C VAL A 467 -30.59 2.67 -3.45
N THR A 468 -30.94 1.49 -2.94
CA THR A 468 -30.45 0.98 -1.65
C THR A 468 -29.57 -0.24 -1.90
N ILE A 469 -28.33 -0.18 -1.44
CA ILE A 469 -27.36 -1.28 -1.47
C ILE A 469 -26.62 -1.27 -0.13
N HIS A 470 -26.84 -2.30 0.69
CA HIS A 470 -26.16 -2.36 2.00
C HIS A 470 -24.67 -2.67 1.84
N LYS A 471 -23.91 -2.39 2.87
CA LYS A 471 -22.47 -2.71 2.87
C LYS A 471 -22.23 -4.21 2.66
N ASN A 472 -21.23 -4.55 1.87
CA ASN A 472 -20.88 -5.90 1.45
C ASN A 472 -21.98 -6.59 0.61
N GLU A 473 -22.86 -5.81 -0.04
CA GLU A 473 -23.82 -6.31 -1.00
C GLU A 473 -23.46 -5.88 -2.42
N SER A 474 -23.89 -6.70 -3.38
CA SER A 474 -23.85 -6.40 -4.81
C SER A 474 -25.27 -6.29 -5.34
N ALA A 475 -25.50 -5.34 -6.23
CA ALA A 475 -26.79 -5.15 -6.87
C ALA A 475 -26.67 -5.08 -8.40
N MET A 476 -27.70 -5.53 -9.09
CA MET A 476 -27.90 -5.28 -10.51
C MET A 476 -28.87 -4.12 -10.67
N VAL A 477 -28.34 -2.99 -11.14
CA VAL A 477 -29.10 -1.76 -11.31
C VAL A 477 -29.48 -1.63 -12.78
N PRO A 478 -30.76 -1.43 -13.12
CA PRO A 478 -31.18 -1.29 -14.51
C PRO A 478 -30.72 0.04 -15.09
N ILE A 479 -30.09 -0.01 -16.28
CA ILE A 479 -29.63 1.17 -17.01
C ILE A 479 -30.39 1.42 -18.32
N LEU A 480 -30.95 0.36 -18.89
CA LEU A 480 -31.73 0.44 -20.15
C LEU A 480 -32.76 -0.66 -20.19
N GLN A 481 -33.98 -0.32 -20.69
CA GLN A 481 -34.96 -1.29 -21.15
C GLN A 481 -35.72 -0.69 -22.31
N GLN A 482 -35.38 -1.10 -23.52
CA GLN A 482 -35.95 -0.53 -24.74
C GLN A 482 -35.95 -1.54 -25.89
N ASP A 483 -36.94 -1.41 -26.79
CA ASP A 483 -36.95 -2.12 -28.06
C ASP A 483 -36.04 -1.41 -29.06
N LEU A 484 -34.97 -2.11 -29.49
CA LEU A 484 -33.99 -1.59 -30.44
C LEU A 484 -34.00 -2.42 -31.72
N PRO A 485 -33.75 -1.81 -32.90
CA PRO A 485 -33.59 -2.54 -34.15
C PRO A 485 -32.45 -3.53 -34.05
N ALA A 486 -32.74 -4.78 -34.30
CA ALA A 486 -31.77 -5.86 -34.24
C ALA A 486 -32.03 -6.88 -35.35
N GLU A 487 -30.99 -7.24 -36.08
CA GLU A 487 -31.08 -8.10 -37.26
C GLU A 487 -30.15 -9.30 -37.12
N HIS A 488 -30.67 -10.50 -37.33
CA HIS A 488 -29.84 -11.69 -37.41
C HIS A 488 -29.04 -11.71 -38.69
N VAL A 489 -27.74 -11.83 -38.58
CA VAL A 489 -26.81 -11.89 -39.70
C VAL A 489 -25.91 -13.10 -39.60
N THR A 490 -25.37 -13.52 -40.72
CA THR A 490 -24.36 -14.57 -40.77
C THR A 490 -23.03 -13.97 -41.18
N LEU A 491 -22.07 -14.01 -40.29
CA LEU A 491 -20.72 -13.57 -40.58
C LEU A 491 -19.88 -14.73 -41.13
N TRP A 492 -19.23 -14.49 -42.24
CA TRP A 492 -18.28 -15.40 -42.86
C TRP A 492 -16.95 -14.66 -43.10
N SER A 493 -15.86 -15.32 -42.80
CA SER A 493 -14.54 -14.78 -43.11
C SER A 493 -13.65 -15.88 -43.71
N ARG A 494 -12.67 -15.51 -44.54
CA ARG A 494 -11.71 -16.44 -45.11
C ARG A 494 -10.86 -17.16 -44.05
N ASN A 495 -10.65 -16.55 -42.90
CA ASN A 495 -9.85 -17.09 -41.82
C ASN A 495 -10.65 -18.02 -40.88
N ASN A 496 -11.99 -18.00 -41.00
CA ASN A 496 -12.86 -18.90 -40.28
C ASN A 496 -13.85 -19.56 -41.26
N PRO A 497 -13.64 -20.79 -41.66
CA PRO A 497 -14.47 -21.47 -42.69
C PRO A 497 -15.89 -21.80 -42.21
N ARG A 498 -16.17 -21.69 -40.90
CA ARG A 498 -17.51 -21.89 -40.35
C ARG A 498 -18.22 -20.56 -40.23
N PRO A 499 -19.40 -20.40 -40.86
CA PRO A 499 -20.22 -19.19 -40.66
C PRO A 499 -20.60 -19.04 -39.19
N LEU A 500 -20.53 -17.82 -38.68
CA LEU A 500 -20.95 -17.48 -37.32
C LEU A 500 -22.29 -16.76 -37.38
N ARG A 501 -23.24 -17.19 -36.53
CA ARG A 501 -24.44 -16.40 -36.28
C ARG A 501 -24.06 -15.15 -35.48
N ALA A 502 -24.53 -14.00 -35.90
CA ALA A 502 -24.31 -12.72 -35.24
C ALA A 502 -25.61 -11.89 -35.25
N VAL A 503 -25.60 -10.84 -34.48
CA VAL A 503 -26.68 -9.87 -34.43
C VAL A 503 -26.09 -8.50 -34.72
N TRP A 504 -26.68 -7.78 -35.64
CA TRP A 504 -26.45 -6.35 -35.79
C TRP A 504 -27.49 -5.61 -34.95
N LEU A 505 -26.99 -4.78 -34.04
CA LEU A 505 -27.82 -3.94 -33.16
C LEU A 505 -27.60 -2.47 -33.54
N GLU A 506 -28.70 -1.76 -33.80
CA GLU A 506 -28.68 -0.31 -33.98
C GLU A 506 -29.12 0.39 -32.70
N ASN A 507 -28.26 1.20 -32.10
CA ASN A 507 -28.59 1.92 -30.89
C ASN A 507 -29.45 3.16 -31.20
N LYS A 508 -30.76 3.01 -31.19
CA LYS A 508 -31.70 4.13 -31.29
C LYS A 508 -32.08 4.76 -29.94
N SER A 509 -31.46 4.31 -28.86
CA SER A 509 -31.66 4.96 -27.56
C SER A 509 -30.93 6.30 -27.51
N LYS A 510 -31.20 7.07 -26.46
CA LYS A 510 -30.48 8.32 -26.17
C LYS A 510 -29.23 8.08 -25.34
N LEU A 511 -28.98 6.82 -24.95
CA LEU A 511 -27.87 6.41 -24.07
C LEU A 511 -26.77 5.78 -24.91
N THR A 512 -25.51 6.04 -24.57
CA THR A 512 -24.41 5.22 -25.05
C THR A 512 -24.45 3.89 -24.33
N LEU A 513 -24.40 2.76 -25.04
CA LEU A 513 -24.27 1.44 -24.46
C LEU A 513 -22.79 1.20 -24.16
N ASP A 514 -22.46 0.97 -22.92
CA ASP A 514 -21.07 0.70 -22.51
C ASP A 514 -20.65 -0.71 -22.89
N SER A 515 -19.34 -0.97 -22.95
CA SER A 515 -18.80 -2.29 -23.16
C SER A 515 -19.26 -3.27 -22.07
N GLY A 516 -19.63 -4.47 -22.49
CA GLY A 516 -20.11 -5.48 -21.54
C GLY A 516 -20.42 -6.82 -22.18
N SER A 517 -20.86 -7.76 -21.35
CA SER A 517 -21.37 -9.05 -21.84
C SER A 517 -22.82 -8.91 -22.27
N PHE A 518 -23.21 -9.68 -23.27
CA PHE A 518 -24.62 -9.80 -23.62
C PHE A 518 -25.05 -11.27 -23.77
N SER A 519 -26.31 -11.54 -23.46
CA SER A 519 -26.96 -12.82 -23.68
C SER A 519 -28.14 -12.63 -24.60
N ILE A 520 -28.31 -13.57 -25.54
CA ILE A 520 -29.40 -13.59 -26.53
C ILE A 520 -30.41 -14.65 -26.13
N PHE A 521 -31.69 -14.26 -26.14
CA PHE A 521 -32.83 -15.15 -25.95
C PHE A 521 -33.73 -15.09 -27.16
N GLU A 522 -33.99 -16.23 -27.79
CA GLU A 522 -34.88 -16.40 -28.94
C GLU A 522 -36.10 -17.24 -28.53
N SER A 523 -37.30 -16.73 -28.69
CA SER A 523 -38.53 -17.45 -28.34
C SER A 523 -38.61 -17.95 -26.89
N GLY A 524 -37.85 -17.33 -25.97
CA GLY A 524 -37.76 -17.70 -24.56
C GLY A 524 -36.67 -18.70 -24.24
N GLU A 525 -35.87 -19.12 -25.21
CA GLU A 525 -34.73 -20.01 -25.02
C GLU A 525 -33.42 -19.26 -25.16
N PHE A 526 -32.40 -19.70 -24.42
CA PHE A 526 -31.04 -19.13 -24.51
C PHE A 526 -30.40 -19.53 -25.84
N ALA A 527 -30.04 -18.54 -26.65
CA ALA A 527 -29.49 -18.74 -28.00
C ALA A 527 -27.96 -18.53 -28.07
N GLY A 528 -27.37 -17.85 -27.10
CA GLY A 528 -25.93 -17.59 -27.05
C GLY A 528 -25.58 -16.34 -26.25
N GLU A 529 -24.27 -16.10 -26.14
CA GLU A 529 -23.72 -14.92 -25.45
C GLU A 529 -22.50 -14.39 -26.19
N GLY A 530 -22.12 -13.15 -25.89
CA GLY A 530 -20.97 -12.47 -26.49
C GLY A 530 -20.55 -11.24 -25.71
N LEU A 531 -19.66 -10.48 -26.32
CA LEU A 531 -19.18 -9.19 -25.80
C LEU A 531 -19.68 -8.06 -26.70
N LEU A 532 -20.10 -6.99 -26.10
CA LEU A 532 -20.54 -5.76 -26.74
C LEU A 532 -19.42 -4.73 -26.59
N ASP A 533 -19.01 -4.13 -27.71
CA ASP A 533 -18.20 -2.92 -27.68
C ASP A 533 -19.10 -1.70 -27.41
N PRO A 534 -18.53 -0.55 -26.99
CA PRO A 534 -19.34 0.65 -26.77
C PRO A 534 -20.09 1.05 -28.05
N ILE A 535 -21.39 1.34 -27.94
CA ILE A 535 -22.24 1.78 -29.07
C ILE A 535 -22.89 3.11 -28.71
N HIS A 536 -22.52 4.17 -29.44
CA HIS A 536 -23.13 5.49 -29.25
C HIS A 536 -24.54 5.59 -29.86
N PRO A 537 -25.34 6.58 -29.44
CA PRO A 537 -26.64 6.84 -30.05
C PRO A 537 -26.54 6.99 -31.57
N GLY A 538 -27.30 6.21 -32.32
CA GLY A 538 -27.31 6.18 -33.78
C GLY A 538 -26.28 5.28 -34.45
N GLU A 539 -25.40 4.64 -33.70
CA GLU A 539 -24.43 3.66 -34.19
C GLU A 539 -25.04 2.24 -34.30
N ARG A 540 -24.39 1.44 -35.14
CA ARG A 540 -24.78 0.05 -35.43
C ARG A 540 -23.63 -0.92 -35.16
#